data_b1f53537aeba9c26c0c518d564c42192
#
_entry.id   b1f53537aeba9c26c0c518d564c42192
#
_cell.length_a   1.000
_cell.length_b   1.000
_cell.length_c   1.000
_cell.angle_alpha   90.00
_cell.angle_beta   90.00
_cell.angle_gamma   90.00
#
_symmetry.space_group_name_H-M   'P 1'
#
loop_
_entity.id
_entity.type
_entity.pdbx_description
1 polymer ?
#
loop_
_entity_poly.entity_id
_entity_poly.type
_entity_poly.pdbx_seq_one_letter_code
_entity_poly.pdbx_strand_id
1 'polypeptide(L)'
;MQNYFGEIAGLLTAVFWTVTSMAFESAGKKVGSLAVNLIRLVMAFFFIGIYSYIARGFFFPADATVYQWKWLAISGLIGFVIGDLLLFQAFVVVGARISMLVMSLTPPFAAFVGWLVLGEVLTAQNWLGMFVTLTGIVIVILKRGRSEKNGVIKRTLQSSYSVPGILLALGGALGQATGLVF
;
A
#
# COMPACT_ATOMS: atom_id res chain seq x y z
N MET A 1 -17.45 -8.74 29.28
CA MET A 1 -17.70 -9.04 27.86
C MET A 1 -16.57 -8.40 27.09
N GLN A 2 -15.71 -9.16 26.44
CA GLN A 2 -14.69 -8.61 25.56
C GLN A 2 -15.41 -8.00 24.34
N ASN A 3 -15.16 -6.72 24.08
CA ASN A 3 -15.73 -6.04 22.93
C ASN A 3 -14.90 -6.38 21.69
N TYR A 4 -15.38 -7.33 20.88
CA TYR A 4 -14.78 -7.75 19.62
C TYR A 4 -14.99 -6.74 18.46
N PHE A 5 -15.34 -5.48 18.78
CA PHE A 5 -15.59 -4.46 17.76
C PHE A 5 -14.34 -4.16 16.91
N GLY A 6 -13.15 -4.20 17.51
CA GLY A 6 -11.89 -3.96 16.80
C GLY A 6 -11.59 -5.06 15.80
N GLU A 7 -11.76 -6.31 16.18
CA GLU A 7 -11.54 -7.47 15.32
C GLU A 7 -12.52 -7.52 14.15
N ILE A 8 -13.80 -7.22 14.42
CA ILE A 8 -14.84 -7.15 13.38
C ILE A 8 -14.52 -5.99 12.42
N ALA A 9 -14.16 -4.81 12.92
CA ALA A 9 -13.79 -3.66 12.11
C ALA A 9 -12.56 -3.97 11.24
N GLY A 10 -11.55 -4.64 11.80
CA GLY A 10 -10.37 -5.10 11.06
C GLY A 10 -10.72 -6.07 9.93
N LEU A 11 -11.57 -7.04 10.19
CA LEU A 11 -12.03 -7.99 9.19
C LEU A 11 -12.81 -7.30 8.06
N LEU A 12 -13.75 -6.42 8.41
CA LEU A 12 -14.50 -5.63 7.42
C LEU A 12 -13.58 -4.76 6.57
N THR A 13 -12.59 -4.12 7.19
CA THR A 13 -11.57 -3.32 6.48
C THR A 13 -10.82 -4.18 5.47
N ALA A 14 -10.41 -5.39 5.82
CA ALA A 14 -9.72 -6.30 4.92
C ALA A 14 -10.59 -6.69 3.70
N VAL A 15 -11.87 -6.95 3.92
CA VAL A 15 -12.82 -7.25 2.85
C VAL A 15 -13.01 -6.05 1.92
N PHE A 16 -13.28 -4.86 2.48
CA PHE A 16 -13.44 -3.63 1.68
C PHE A 16 -12.18 -3.27 0.93
N TRP A 17 -11.01 -3.44 1.54
CA TRP A 17 -9.73 -3.18 0.88
C TRP A 17 -9.49 -4.11 -0.31
N THR A 18 -9.88 -5.39 -0.17
CA THR A 18 -9.80 -6.36 -1.26
C THR A 18 -10.69 -5.97 -2.43
N VAL A 19 -11.96 -5.64 -2.18
CA VAL A 19 -12.91 -5.21 -3.21
C VAL A 19 -12.42 -3.92 -3.89
N THR A 20 -11.95 -2.95 -3.10
CA THR A 20 -11.46 -1.67 -3.59
C THR A 20 -10.23 -1.82 -4.48
N SER A 21 -9.27 -2.67 -4.11
CA SER A 21 -8.07 -2.91 -4.93
C SER A 21 -8.39 -3.54 -6.28
N MET A 22 -9.36 -4.47 -6.32
CA MET A 22 -9.85 -5.06 -7.58
C MET A 22 -10.59 -4.03 -8.45
N ALA A 23 -11.40 -3.17 -7.83
CA ALA A 23 -12.08 -2.08 -8.52
C ALA A 23 -11.09 -1.08 -9.12
N PHE A 24 -10.06 -0.69 -8.38
CA PHE A 24 -8.99 0.21 -8.86
C PHE A 24 -8.15 -0.43 -9.97
N GLU A 25 -7.87 -1.73 -9.91
CA GLU A 25 -7.24 -2.45 -11.03
C GLU A 25 -8.10 -2.36 -12.29
N SER A 26 -9.39 -2.66 -12.18
CA SER A 26 -10.33 -2.62 -13.31
C SER A 26 -10.48 -1.21 -13.90
N ALA A 27 -10.61 -0.20 -13.04
CA ALA A 27 -10.70 1.21 -13.44
C ALA A 27 -9.38 1.68 -14.06
N GLY A 28 -8.25 1.37 -13.43
CA GLY A 28 -6.92 1.76 -13.90
C GLY A 28 -6.58 1.21 -15.28
N LYS A 29 -7.03 -0.01 -15.60
CA LYS A 29 -6.89 -0.60 -16.93
C LYS A 29 -7.73 0.10 -18.01
N LYS A 30 -8.81 0.79 -17.62
CA LYS A 30 -9.72 1.49 -18.56
C LYS A 30 -9.33 2.94 -18.76
N VAL A 31 -9.03 3.66 -17.67
CA VAL A 31 -8.85 5.13 -17.71
C VAL A 31 -7.45 5.58 -17.31
N GLY A 32 -6.57 4.63 -16.94
CA GLY A 32 -5.21 4.92 -16.48
C GLY A 32 -5.12 5.14 -14.97
N SER A 33 -3.96 4.80 -14.41
CA SER A 33 -3.67 4.89 -12.98
C SER A 33 -3.72 6.32 -12.44
N LEU A 34 -3.22 7.29 -13.22
CA LEU A 34 -3.21 8.71 -12.84
C LEU A 34 -4.65 9.25 -12.67
N ALA A 35 -5.53 8.96 -13.63
CA ALA A 35 -6.92 9.42 -13.57
C ALA A 35 -7.65 8.82 -12.36
N VAL A 36 -7.46 7.52 -12.10
CA VAL A 36 -8.04 6.83 -10.94
C VAL A 36 -7.56 7.48 -9.64
N ASN A 37 -6.24 7.74 -9.51
CA ASN A 37 -5.69 8.37 -8.31
C ASN A 37 -6.23 9.78 -8.11
N LEU A 38 -6.28 10.61 -9.14
CA LEU A 38 -6.80 11.97 -9.05
C LEU A 38 -8.30 11.99 -8.67
N ILE A 39 -9.12 11.19 -9.34
CA ILE A 39 -10.55 11.10 -9.04
C ILE A 39 -10.77 10.67 -7.59
N ARG A 40 -10.03 9.63 -7.14
CA ARG A 40 -10.10 9.15 -5.76
C ARG A 40 -9.72 10.24 -4.75
N LEU A 41 -8.63 10.98 -4.99
CA LEU A 41 -8.18 12.04 -4.09
C LEU A 41 -9.22 13.19 -4.02
N VAL A 42 -9.77 13.59 -5.16
CA VAL A 42 -10.84 14.61 -5.20
C VAL A 42 -12.08 14.14 -4.44
N MET A 43 -12.53 12.90 -4.67
CA MET A 43 -13.67 12.34 -3.96
C MET A 43 -13.40 12.24 -2.45
N ALA A 44 -12.21 11.75 -2.06
CA ALA A 44 -11.82 11.66 -0.66
C ALA A 44 -11.82 13.04 0.02
N PHE A 45 -11.32 14.07 -0.65
CA PHE A 45 -11.34 15.44 -0.15
C PHE A 45 -12.76 15.91 0.17
N PHE A 46 -13.71 15.72 -0.74
CA PHE A 46 -15.09 16.12 -0.49
C PHE A 46 -15.76 15.28 0.61
N PHE A 47 -15.61 13.96 0.59
CA PHE A 47 -16.20 13.10 1.61
C PHE A 47 -15.64 13.38 3.01
N ILE A 48 -14.33 13.53 3.14
CA ILE A 48 -13.71 13.85 4.43
C ILE A 48 -14.10 15.26 4.88
N GLY A 49 -14.16 16.23 3.97
CA GLY A 49 -14.58 17.59 4.26
C GLY A 49 -16.04 17.65 4.76
N ILE A 50 -16.96 16.94 4.09
CA ILE A 50 -18.36 16.84 4.51
C ILE A 50 -18.46 16.16 5.89
N TYR A 51 -17.75 15.04 6.08
CA TYR A 51 -17.71 14.38 7.38
C TYR A 51 -17.17 15.29 8.48
N SER A 52 -16.08 16.03 8.22
CA SER A 52 -15.52 17.01 9.17
C SER A 52 -16.52 18.10 9.49
N TYR A 53 -17.24 18.60 8.48
CA TYR A 53 -18.28 19.62 8.69
C TYR A 53 -19.41 19.12 9.60
N ILE A 54 -19.87 17.89 9.39
CA ILE A 54 -20.93 17.28 10.21
C ILE A 54 -20.43 16.99 11.64
N ALA A 55 -19.21 16.48 11.77
CA ALA A 55 -18.68 16.04 13.07
C ALA A 55 -18.10 17.17 13.91
N ARG A 56 -17.53 18.21 13.30
CA ARG A 56 -16.74 19.25 13.96
C ARG A 56 -17.24 20.69 13.65
N GLY A 57 -18.19 20.85 12.73
CA GLY A 57 -18.76 22.14 12.35
C GLY A 57 -17.93 22.97 11.35
N PHE A 58 -16.79 22.44 10.86
CA PHE A 58 -15.98 23.09 9.82
C PHE A 58 -15.43 22.09 8.81
N PHE A 59 -15.36 22.53 7.55
CA PHE A 59 -14.94 21.72 6.42
C PHE A 59 -13.42 21.52 6.41
N PHE A 60 -12.66 22.58 6.70
CA PHE A 60 -11.21 22.54 6.80
C PHE A 60 -10.77 22.51 8.26
N PRO A 61 -9.69 21.81 8.61
CA PRO A 61 -9.10 21.83 9.95
C PRO A 61 -8.36 23.16 10.18
N ALA A 62 -9.13 24.26 10.32
CA ALA A 62 -8.59 25.60 10.56
C ALA A 62 -7.90 25.75 11.94
N ASP A 63 -8.15 24.81 12.83
CA ASP A 63 -7.53 24.68 14.15
C ASP A 63 -6.14 24.03 14.12
N ALA A 64 -5.72 23.47 12.98
CA ALA A 64 -4.41 22.84 12.85
C ALA A 64 -3.28 23.90 12.78
N THR A 65 -2.20 23.63 13.51
CA THR A 65 -1.01 24.50 13.50
C THR A 65 -0.25 24.41 12.18
N VAL A 66 0.57 25.43 11.87
CA VAL A 66 1.43 25.42 10.67
C VAL A 66 2.38 24.21 10.67
N TYR A 67 2.82 23.77 11.84
CA TYR A 67 3.65 22.57 11.97
C TYR A 67 2.90 21.31 11.53
N GLN A 68 1.67 21.11 11.99
CA GLN A 68 0.81 20.00 11.59
C GLN A 68 0.51 20.03 10.09
N TRP A 69 0.19 21.20 9.53
CA TRP A 69 -0.05 21.37 8.10
C TRP A 69 1.16 20.96 7.26
N LYS A 70 2.38 21.36 7.66
CA LYS A 70 3.60 20.98 6.94
C LYS A 70 3.79 19.46 6.89
N TRP A 71 3.70 18.80 8.05
CA TRP A 71 3.93 17.36 8.14
C TRP A 71 2.82 16.56 7.45
N LEU A 72 1.57 16.94 7.62
CA LEU A 72 0.44 16.31 6.93
C LEU A 72 0.51 16.49 5.40
N ALA A 73 0.96 17.66 4.93
CA ALA A 73 1.14 17.90 3.51
C ALA A 73 2.27 17.02 2.91
N ILE A 74 3.40 16.91 3.60
CA ILE A 74 4.52 16.05 3.19
C ILE A 74 4.09 14.58 3.20
N SER A 75 3.47 14.13 4.29
CA SER A 75 2.90 12.79 4.44
C SER A 75 1.92 12.46 3.31
N GLY A 76 0.96 13.35 3.06
CA GLY A 76 -0.04 13.16 2.01
C GLY A 76 0.56 13.16 0.61
N LEU A 77 1.54 14.02 0.33
CA LEU A 77 2.22 14.05 -0.96
C LEU A 77 3.00 12.74 -1.22
N ILE A 78 3.75 12.29 -0.24
CA ILE A 78 4.56 11.07 -0.37
C ILE A 78 3.67 9.83 -0.41
N GLY A 79 2.73 9.70 0.53
CA GLY A 79 1.89 8.52 0.67
C GLY A 79 0.80 8.43 -0.41
N PHE A 80 -0.09 9.44 -0.46
CA PHE A 80 -1.30 9.38 -1.29
C PHE A 80 -1.09 9.85 -2.74
N VAL A 81 -0.17 10.80 -2.99
CA VAL A 81 0.06 11.24 -4.37
C VAL A 81 1.06 10.32 -5.05
N ILE A 82 2.27 10.20 -4.51
CA ILE A 82 3.35 9.43 -5.15
C ILE A 82 3.17 7.93 -4.88
N GLY A 83 3.00 7.53 -3.63
CA GLY A 83 2.89 6.12 -3.22
C GLY A 83 1.71 5.42 -3.87
N ASP A 84 0.53 6.01 -3.83
CA ASP A 84 -0.66 5.41 -4.44
C ASP A 84 -0.64 5.47 -5.97
N LEU A 85 -0.01 6.48 -6.58
CA LEU A 85 0.17 6.50 -8.02
C LEU A 85 1.02 5.31 -8.50
N LEU A 86 2.13 5.03 -7.79
CA LEU A 86 2.97 3.87 -8.07
C LEU A 86 2.21 2.56 -7.83
N LEU A 87 1.43 2.47 -6.76
CA LEU A 87 0.60 1.32 -6.46
C LEU A 87 -0.46 1.08 -7.52
N PHE A 88 -1.18 2.11 -7.94
CA PHE A 88 -2.22 1.98 -8.98
C PHE A 88 -1.62 1.65 -10.34
N GLN A 89 -0.43 2.15 -10.64
CA GLN A 89 0.29 1.72 -11.82
C GLN A 89 0.72 0.25 -11.71
N ALA A 90 1.13 -0.22 -10.53
CA ALA A 90 1.40 -1.62 -10.30
C ALA A 90 0.14 -2.49 -10.49
N PHE A 91 -1.04 -2.04 -10.05
CA PHE A 91 -2.31 -2.74 -10.30
C PHE A 91 -2.57 -2.95 -11.79
N VAL A 92 -2.23 -1.98 -12.62
CA VAL A 92 -2.39 -2.10 -14.08
C VAL A 92 -1.38 -3.09 -14.68
N VAL A 93 -0.13 -3.10 -14.19
CA VAL A 93 0.98 -3.87 -14.79
C VAL A 93 1.03 -5.32 -14.30
N VAL A 94 0.90 -5.56 -13.00
CA VAL A 94 1.02 -6.92 -12.39
C VAL A 94 -0.25 -7.41 -11.72
N GLY A 95 -1.29 -6.57 -11.68
CA GLY A 95 -2.58 -6.88 -11.06
C GLY A 95 -2.63 -6.60 -9.56
N ALA A 96 -3.84 -6.41 -9.03
CA ALA A 96 -4.07 -6.09 -7.63
C ALA A 96 -3.54 -7.18 -6.69
N ARG A 97 -3.70 -8.46 -7.05
CA ARG A 97 -3.28 -9.59 -6.22
C ARG A 97 -1.79 -9.54 -5.85
N ILE A 98 -0.91 -9.31 -6.84
CA ILE A 98 0.55 -9.26 -6.61
C ILE A 98 0.96 -7.95 -5.97
N SER A 99 0.38 -6.84 -6.42
CA SER A 99 0.66 -5.54 -5.84
C SER A 99 0.28 -5.48 -4.36
N MET A 100 -0.88 -6.04 -3.97
CA MET A 100 -1.30 -6.11 -2.56
C MET A 100 -0.43 -7.05 -1.72
N LEU A 101 0.09 -8.14 -2.33
CA LEU A 101 1.07 -8.99 -1.66
C LEU A 101 2.36 -8.19 -1.36
N VAL A 102 2.85 -7.40 -2.31
CA VAL A 102 4.02 -6.54 -2.11
C VAL A 102 3.72 -5.42 -1.11
N MET A 103 2.49 -4.88 -1.10
CA MET A 103 2.04 -3.89 -0.12
C MET A 103 2.07 -4.39 1.33
N SER A 104 2.05 -5.70 1.57
CA SER A 104 2.26 -6.26 2.91
C SER A 104 3.66 -6.01 3.48
N LEU A 105 4.59 -5.46 2.67
CA LEU A 105 5.88 -4.91 3.12
C LEU A 105 5.78 -3.52 3.74
N THR A 106 4.63 -2.85 3.66
CA THR A 106 4.46 -1.50 4.25
C THR A 106 4.80 -1.47 5.75
N PRO A 107 4.32 -2.39 6.61
CA PRO A 107 4.69 -2.39 8.02
C PRO A 107 6.20 -2.58 8.27
N PRO A 108 6.91 -3.55 7.65
CA PRO A 108 8.36 -3.62 7.72
C PRO A 108 9.08 -2.35 7.27
N PHE A 109 8.64 -1.73 6.17
CA PHE A 109 9.23 -0.49 5.70
C PHE A 109 8.95 0.68 6.65
N ALA A 110 7.73 0.78 7.21
CA ALA A 110 7.40 1.81 8.20
C ALA A 110 8.25 1.67 9.46
N ALA A 111 8.45 0.44 9.96
CA ALA A 111 9.34 0.19 11.08
C ALA A 111 10.80 0.59 10.78
N PHE A 112 11.28 0.30 9.57
CA PHE A 112 12.63 0.68 9.15
C PHE A 112 12.79 2.21 9.01
N VAL A 113 11.81 2.89 8.41
CA VAL A 113 11.81 4.35 8.28
C VAL A 113 11.67 5.01 9.66
N GLY A 114 10.80 4.51 10.55
CA GLY A 114 10.65 4.96 11.93
C GLY A 114 11.96 4.85 12.72
N TRP A 115 12.66 3.72 12.56
CA TRP A 115 13.99 3.54 13.15
C TRP A 115 14.98 4.59 12.66
N LEU A 116 15.04 4.86 11.35
CA LEU A 116 15.98 5.82 10.76
C LEU A 116 15.65 7.29 11.08
N VAL A 117 14.36 7.65 11.04
CA VAL A 117 13.92 9.06 11.11
C VAL A 117 13.53 9.46 12.52
N LEU A 118 12.83 8.57 13.24
CA LEU A 118 12.32 8.85 14.59
C LEU A 118 13.24 8.30 15.69
N GLY A 119 14.28 7.52 15.33
CA GLY A 119 15.18 6.88 16.29
C GLY A 119 14.51 5.76 17.10
N GLU A 120 13.43 5.17 16.57
CA GLU A 120 12.74 4.06 17.24
C GLU A 120 13.66 2.86 17.44
N VAL A 121 13.53 2.18 18.58
CA VAL A 121 14.35 0.99 18.88
C VAL A 121 13.65 -0.26 18.35
N LEU A 122 14.24 -0.91 17.36
CA LEU A 122 13.76 -2.19 16.86
C LEU A 122 14.29 -3.34 17.71
N THR A 123 13.38 -4.14 18.27
CA THR A 123 13.73 -5.34 19.02
C THR A 123 14.16 -6.49 18.09
N ALA A 124 14.83 -7.50 18.62
CA ALA A 124 15.17 -8.71 17.85
C ALA A 124 13.94 -9.41 17.26
N GLN A 125 12.81 -9.35 17.96
CA GLN A 125 11.53 -9.89 17.46
C GLN A 125 11.02 -9.11 16.23
N ASN A 126 11.17 -7.78 16.20
CA ASN A 126 10.80 -6.96 15.06
C ASN A 126 11.63 -7.33 13.83
N TRP A 127 12.95 -7.46 13.99
CA TRP A 127 13.84 -7.89 12.92
C TRP A 127 13.49 -9.28 12.39
N LEU A 128 13.21 -10.23 13.28
CA LEU A 128 12.79 -11.58 12.90
C LEU A 128 11.47 -11.56 12.12
N GLY A 129 10.47 -10.81 12.59
CA GLY A 129 9.18 -10.65 11.90
C GLY A 129 9.33 -10.06 10.50
N MET A 130 10.15 -9.02 10.34
CA MET A 130 10.46 -8.42 9.04
C MET A 130 11.12 -9.43 8.10
N PHE A 131 12.09 -10.19 8.58
CA PHE A 131 12.78 -11.22 7.80
C PHE A 131 11.84 -12.34 7.34
N VAL A 132 10.97 -12.82 8.23
CA VAL A 132 9.96 -13.84 7.91
C VAL A 132 8.99 -13.32 6.84
N THR A 133 8.51 -12.08 6.97
CA THR A 133 7.62 -11.44 6.00
C THR A 133 8.28 -11.32 4.63
N LEU A 134 9.50 -10.79 4.57
CA LEU A 134 10.28 -10.69 3.34
C LEU A 134 10.44 -12.04 2.66
N THR A 135 10.84 -13.06 3.42
CA THR A 135 11.04 -14.42 2.92
C THR A 135 9.74 -15.00 2.35
N GLY A 136 8.62 -14.82 3.05
CA GLY A 136 7.31 -15.28 2.58
C GLY A 136 6.92 -14.65 1.24
N ILE A 137 7.10 -13.35 1.09
CA ILE A 137 6.80 -12.63 -0.16
C ILE A 137 7.71 -13.11 -1.30
N VAL A 138 9.01 -13.25 -1.06
CA VAL A 138 9.97 -13.76 -2.06
C VAL A 138 9.58 -15.15 -2.54
N ILE A 139 9.19 -16.06 -1.63
CA ILE A 139 8.73 -17.41 -1.98
C ILE A 139 7.49 -17.36 -2.89
N VAL A 140 6.54 -16.48 -2.62
CA VAL A 140 5.31 -16.36 -3.42
C VAL A 140 5.58 -15.74 -4.80
N ILE A 141 6.46 -14.74 -4.87
CA ILE A 141 6.82 -14.08 -6.14
C ILE A 141 7.67 -15.00 -7.02
N LEU A 142 8.58 -15.76 -6.42
CA LEU A 142 9.43 -16.73 -7.12
C LEU A 142 8.67 -18.03 -7.39
N LYS A 143 7.60 -17.99 -8.20
CA LYS A 143 6.93 -19.20 -8.64
C LYS A 143 7.87 -20.03 -9.53
N ARG A 144 7.98 -21.34 -9.25
CA ARG A 144 8.59 -22.29 -10.18
C ARG A 144 7.80 -22.33 -11.49
N GLY A 145 8.33 -21.69 -12.51
CA GLY A 145 7.79 -21.83 -13.88
C GLY A 145 8.05 -23.23 -14.39
N ARG A 146 7.00 -23.92 -14.87
CA ARG A 146 7.10 -25.16 -15.61
C ARG A 146 7.19 -24.79 -17.08
N SER A 147 8.39 -24.79 -17.64
CA SER A 147 8.60 -24.59 -19.08
C SER A 147 8.83 -25.95 -19.73
N GLU A 148 7.92 -26.35 -20.62
CA GLU A 148 8.06 -27.50 -21.47
C GLU A 148 8.59 -27.03 -22.83
N LYS A 149 9.86 -27.27 -23.07
CA LYS A 149 10.49 -26.99 -24.35
C LYS A 149 11.14 -28.30 -24.85
N ASN A 150 10.65 -28.79 -25.95
CA ASN A 150 11.14 -30.02 -26.62
C ASN A 150 11.05 -31.29 -25.76
N GLY A 151 9.93 -31.51 -25.04
CA GLY A 151 9.72 -32.73 -24.25
C GLY A 151 10.58 -32.86 -23.00
N VAL A 152 11.42 -31.88 -22.69
CA VAL A 152 12.24 -31.83 -21.47
C VAL A 152 11.66 -30.81 -20.50
N ILE A 153 11.18 -31.28 -19.36
CA ILE A 153 10.67 -30.41 -18.29
C ILE A 153 11.85 -29.80 -17.54
N LYS A 154 12.24 -28.57 -17.87
CA LYS A 154 13.17 -27.80 -17.05
C LYS A 154 12.40 -27.00 -16.01
N ARG A 155 12.64 -27.27 -14.73
CA ARG A 155 12.17 -26.45 -13.61
C ARG A 155 13.16 -25.30 -13.42
N THR A 156 12.80 -24.12 -13.92
CA THR A 156 13.59 -22.91 -13.74
C THR A 156 12.85 -22.00 -12.75
N LEU A 157 13.56 -21.43 -11.78
CA LEU A 157 13.04 -20.33 -10.96
C LEU A 157 12.96 -19.10 -11.87
N GLN A 158 11.77 -18.83 -12.37
CA GLN A 158 11.52 -17.64 -13.18
C GLN A 158 10.45 -16.80 -12.50
N SER A 159 10.74 -15.52 -12.32
CA SER A 159 9.69 -14.57 -11.94
C SER A 159 8.66 -14.54 -13.06
N SER A 160 7.44 -15.00 -12.77
CA SER A 160 6.32 -14.96 -13.71
C SER A 160 5.74 -13.56 -13.90
N TYR A 161 6.31 -12.57 -13.22
CA TYR A 161 5.77 -11.20 -13.16
C TYR A 161 6.77 -10.20 -13.72
N SER A 162 6.24 -9.13 -14.30
CA SER A 162 7.03 -8.01 -14.82
C SER A 162 7.85 -7.36 -13.70
N VAL A 163 9.17 -7.32 -13.87
CA VAL A 163 10.08 -6.66 -12.91
C VAL A 163 9.69 -5.19 -12.68
N PRO A 164 9.38 -4.38 -13.73
CA PRO A 164 8.89 -3.02 -13.54
C PRO A 164 7.63 -2.95 -12.66
N GLY A 165 6.70 -3.87 -12.82
CA GLY A 165 5.48 -3.91 -12.01
C GLY A 165 5.74 -4.21 -10.53
N ILE A 166 6.71 -5.08 -10.22
CA ILE A 166 7.13 -5.35 -8.83
C ILE A 166 7.83 -4.12 -8.25
N LEU A 167 8.69 -3.44 -9.01
CA LEU A 167 9.36 -2.21 -8.56
C LEU A 167 8.36 -1.08 -8.29
N LEU A 168 7.32 -0.95 -9.11
CA LEU A 168 6.21 -0.02 -8.88
C LEU A 168 5.47 -0.35 -7.57
N ALA A 169 5.16 -1.61 -7.32
CA ALA A 169 4.50 -2.04 -6.09
C ALA A 169 5.40 -1.81 -4.85
N LEU A 170 6.71 -2.06 -4.96
CA LEU A 170 7.68 -1.73 -3.90
C LEU A 170 7.75 -0.23 -3.65
N GLY A 171 7.79 0.59 -4.71
CA GLY A 171 7.74 2.05 -4.61
C GLY A 171 6.47 2.53 -3.92
N GLY A 172 5.32 1.91 -4.24
CA GLY A 172 4.04 2.16 -3.56
C GLY A 172 4.10 1.83 -2.07
N ALA A 173 4.64 0.66 -1.72
CA ALA A 173 4.77 0.23 -0.32
C ALA A 173 5.73 1.15 0.48
N LEU A 174 6.84 1.58 -0.12
CA LEU A 174 7.76 2.54 0.48
C LEU A 174 7.13 3.94 0.63
N GLY A 175 6.41 4.41 -0.38
CA GLY A 175 5.68 5.68 -0.32
C GLY A 175 4.63 5.69 0.79
N GLN A 176 3.83 4.62 0.89
CA GLN A 176 2.87 4.44 1.98
C GLN A 176 3.56 4.39 3.35
N ALA A 177 4.63 3.60 3.49
CA ALA A 177 5.39 3.48 4.73
C ALA A 177 5.96 4.82 5.19
N THR A 178 6.57 5.56 4.26
CA THR A 178 7.14 6.88 4.53
C THR A 178 6.05 7.90 4.88
N GLY A 179 4.93 7.89 4.14
CA GLY A 179 3.78 8.74 4.44
C GLY A 179 3.15 8.48 5.81
N LEU A 180 3.19 7.23 6.30
CA LEU A 180 2.70 6.88 7.64
C LEU A 180 3.61 7.36 8.78
N VAL A 181 4.91 7.50 8.53
CA VAL A 181 5.91 7.92 9.55
C VAL A 181 6.00 9.43 9.69
N PHE A 182 5.71 10.19 8.63
CA PHE A 182 5.67 11.66 8.65
C PHE A 182 4.27 12.19 8.94
#